data_8dd83ebd896a88adeba8ce46ffefad00
#
_entry.id   8dd83ebd896a88adeba8ce46ffefad00
#
_cell.length_a   1.000
_cell.length_b   1.000
_cell.length_c   1.000
_cell.angle_alpha   90.00
_cell.angle_beta   90.00
_cell.angle_gamma   90.00
#
_symmetry.space_group_name_H-M   'P 1'
#
loop_
_entity.id
_entity.type
_entity.pdbx_description
1 polymer ?
#
loop_
_entity_poly.entity_id
_entity_poly.type
_entity_poly.pdbx_seq_one_letter_code
_entity_poly.pdbx_strand_id
1 'polypeptide(L)'
;MSAPLLTVIVPAYNSEDYLDRALTTLVGYGDELEAIIVNDGSKDRTAQIADEWAARYPSVRVIHQENKGHGGAVNAGLAAATGTHVRVVDSDDWLDRRATNAVLDVLREEREAGRDLDLLVTNYVYDKQGKAHKAVIRYRNVLPRGRTFGWADLRRCRYDQYLMMHALTMRTEVVRASGLVMPEHTLYVDYLYSFVPLPYISTIRYLDVDLYHYFIGRDDQSGNEKVMITRLDQLARVNAAMTSALPPRADVEDKLWRYMVHYLRINAVVCSVMAQLSGTPEHLALKEQIWETMDHINPEATDRLRQDLLAGLVRHASPKVVRGGYKVAAAVLGFN
;
A
#
# COMPACT_ATOMS: atom_id res chain seq x y z
N MET A 1 -10.63 21.55 20.86
CA MET A 1 -10.06 20.18 20.97
C MET A 1 -8.86 20.12 20.05
N SER A 2 -7.77 19.47 20.46
CA SER A 2 -6.60 19.26 19.57
C SER A 2 -6.98 18.28 18.46
N ALA A 3 -6.33 18.39 17.28
CA ALA A 3 -6.52 17.43 16.20
C ALA A 3 -6.13 16.01 16.67
N PRO A 4 -6.81 14.95 16.19
CA PRO A 4 -6.41 13.57 16.45
C PRO A 4 -4.95 13.32 16.07
N LEU A 5 -4.31 12.34 16.72
CA LEU A 5 -2.96 11.91 16.34
C LEU A 5 -3.00 11.11 15.03
N LEU A 6 -4.05 10.32 14.87
CA LEU A 6 -4.17 9.38 13.74
C LEU A 6 -5.59 9.40 13.17
N THR A 7 -5.71 9.59 11.87
CA THR A 7 -6.92 9.22 11.11
C THR A 7 -6.70 7.87 10.44
N VAL A 8 -7.60 6.93 10.69
CA VAL A 8 -7.68 5.65 9.98
C VAL A 8 -8.80 5.72 8.94
N ILE A 9 -8.46 5.61 7.67
CA ILE A 9 -9.41 5.57 6.56
C ILE A 9 -9.76 4.11 6.28
N VAL A 10 -11.06 3.79 6.28
CA VAL A 10 -11.58 2.45 6.01
C VAL A 10 -12.43 2.48 4.74
N PRO A 11 -11.84 2.21 3.55
CA PRO A 11 -12.62 2.05 2.34
C PRO A 11 -13.45 0.77 2.44
N ALA A 12 -14.77 0.87 2.23
CA ALA A 12 -15.70 -0.24 2.40
C ALA A 12 -16.65 -0.36 1.20
N TYR A 13 -16.67 -1.54 0.58
CA TYR A 13 -17.59 -1.90 -0.48
C TYR A 13 -18.02 -3.35 -0.35
N ASN A 14 -19.32 -3.59 -0.10
CA ASN A 14 -19.88 -4.91 0.14
C ASN A 14 -19.08 -5.71 1.19
N SER A 15 -18.95 -5.13 2.37
CA SER A 15 -18.07 -5.61 3.47
C SER A 15 -18.85 -6.01 4.72
N GLU A 16 -20.15 -6.34 4.61
CA GLU A 16 -21.00 -6.64 5.77
C GLU A 16 -20.46 -7.76 6.67
N ASP A 17 -19.73 -8.73 6.10
CA ASP A 17 -19.17 -9.85 6.85
C ASP A 17 -17.87 -9.51 7.61
N TYR A 18 -17.22 -8.38 7.30
CA TYR A 18 -15.87 -8.07 7.78
C TYR A 18 -15.78 -6.77 8.58
N LEU A 19 -16.61 -5.77 8.24
CA LEU A 19 -16.50 -4.41 8.72
C LEU A 19 -16.54 -4.30 10.25
N ASP A 20 -17.38 -5.07 10.93
CA ASP A 20 -17.46 -5.10 12.40
C ASP A 20 -16.12 -5.48 13.05
N ARG A 21 -15.42 -6.45 12.48
CA ARG A 21 -14.10 -6.87 12.97
C ARG A 21 -13.08 -5.74 12.84
N ALA A 22 -13.01 -5.10 11.67
CA ALA A 22 -12.13 -3.97 11.43
C ALA A 22 -12.38 -2.85 12.45
N LEU A 23 -13.64 -2.40 12.57
CA LEU A 23 -14.03 -1.26 13.40
C LEU A 23 -13.86 -1.52 14.89
N THR A 24 -14.07 -2.75 15.36
CA THR A 24 -13.83 -3.13 16.76
C THR A 24 -12.40 -2.78 17.20
N THR A 25 -11.42 -2.83 16.30
CA THR A 25 -10.03 -2.53 16.60
C THR A 25 -9.67 -1.04 16.52
N LEU A 26 -10.58 -0.21 16.00
CA LEU A 26 -10.34 1.23 15.75
C LEU A 26 -11.00 2.15 16.79
N VAL A 27 -11.67 1.61 17.78
CA VAL A 27 -12.36 2.39 18.83
C VAL A 27 -11.75 2.16 20.20
N GLY A 28 -12.02 3.10 21.13
CA GLY A 28 -11.52 3.03 22.51
C GLY A 28 -10.20 3.74 22.74
N TYR A 29 -9.80 4.65 21.82
CA TYR A 29 -8.59 5.48 21.91
C TYR A 29 -8.89 6.96 22.21
N GLY A 30 -10.13 7.27 22.63
CA GLY A 30 -10.56 8.65 22.90
C GLY A 30 -10.48 9.52 21.65
N ASP A 31 -10.02 10.75 21.84
CA ASP A 31 -9.90 11.75 20.75
C ASP A 31 -8.57 11.60 19.97
N GLU A 32 -7.75 10.62 20.27
CA GLU A 32 -6.44 10.45 19.63
C GLU A 32 -6.52 9.72 18.28
N LEU A 33 -7.58 8.90 18.08
CA LEU A 33 -7.81 8.19 16.84
C LEU A 33 -9.19 8.52 16.28
N GLU A 34 -9.22 9.03 15.05
CA GLU A 34 -10.41 9.19 14.22
C GLU A 34 -10.48 8.02 13.22
N ALA A 35 -11.62 7.37 13.08
CA ALA A 35 -11.89 6.40 12.03
C ALA A 35 -12.88 6.97 11.02
N ILE A 36 -12.52 7.02 9.74
CA ILE A 36 -13.38 7.47 8.64
C ILE A 36 -13.72 6.27 7.77
N ILE A 37 -14.96 5.82 7.87
CA ILE A 37 -15.49 4.76 7.00
C ILE A 37 -15.98 5.44 5.72
N VAL A 38 -15.48 4.99 4.57
CA VAL A 38 -15.98 5.46 3.27
C VAL A 38 -16.74 4.30 2.62
N ASN A 39 -18.05 4.35 2.73
CA ASN A 39 -18.95 3.42 2.05
C ASN A 39 -19.07 3.80 0.58
N ASP A 40 -18.45 3.01 -0.28
CA ASP A 40 -18.29 3.24 -1.73
C ASP A 40 -19.47 2.64 -2.52
N GLY A 41 -20.69 2.99 -2.15
CA GLY A 41 -21.91 2.57 -2.85
C GLY A 41 -22.27 1.09 -2.68
N SER A 42 -22.04 0.52 -1.49
CA SER A 42 -22.37 -0.87 -1.16
C SER A 42 -23.84 -1.20 -1.40
N LYS A 43 -24.12 -2.46 -1.72
CA LYS A 43 -25.46 -2.99 -1.98
C LYS A 43 -25.96 -3.92 -0.88
N ASP A 44 -25.08 -4.29 0.05
CA ASP A 44 -25.35 -5.10 1.24
C ASP A 44 -25.56 -4.21 2.48
N ARG A 45 -25.46 -4.77 3.67
CA ARG A 45 -25.65 -4.05 4.94
C ARG A 45 -24.47 -3.18 5.38
N THR A 46 -23.42 -3.05 4.57
CA THR A 46 -22.21 -2.26 4.90
C THR A 46 -22.56 -0.83 5.33
N ALA A 47 -23.46 -0.14 4.58
CA ALA A 47 -23.88 1.22 4.92
C ALA A 47 -24.56 1.28 6.30
N GLN A 48 -25.49 0.36 6.57
CA GLN A 48 -26.18 0.29 7.85
C GLN A 48 -25.20 0.04 9.01
N ILE A 49 -24.27 -0.90 8.86
CA ILE A 49 -23.26 -1.21 9.88
C ILE A 49 -22.40 0.02 10.14
N ALA A 50 -21.95 0.73 9.09
CA ALA A 50 -21.15 1.93 9.24
C ALA A 50 -21.87 3.02 10.04
N ASP A 51 -23.16 3.26 9.76
CA ASP A 51 -23.99 4.24 10.46
C ASP A 51 -24.21 3.85 11.93
N GLU A 52 -24.44 2.57 12.24
CA GLU A 52 -24.56 2.07 13.60
C GLU A 52 -23.28 2.32 14.42
N TRP A 53 -22.09 2.15 13.82
CA TRP A 53 -20.83 2.44 14.46
C TRP A 53 -20.62 3.95 14.69
N ALA A 54 -20.95 4.79 13.72
CA ALA A 54 -20.86 6.25 13.87
C ALA A 54 -21.81 6.80 14.93
N ALA A 55 -23.03 6.24 15.02
CA ALA A 55 -23.99 6.61 16.06
C ALA A 55 -23.50 6.23 17.47
N ARG A 56 -22.72 5.15 17.60
CA ARG A 56 -22.24 4.62 18.87
C ARG A 56 -20.93 5.24 19.35
N TYR A 57 -20.04 5.62 18.41
CA TYR A 57 -18.68 6.08 18.74
C TYR A 57 -18.39 7.45 18.10
N PRO A 58 -18.24 8.52 18.89
CA PRO A 58 -17.97 9.87 18.38
C PRO A 58 -16.68 9.98 17.54
N SER A 59 -15.71 9.06 17.74
CA SER A 59 -14.47 8.99 16.96
C SER A 59 -14.65 8.33 15.59
N VAL A 60 -15.84 7.83 15.27
CA VAL A 60 -16.15 7.19 13.98
C VAL A 60 -17.01 8.12 13.15
N ARG A 61 -16.61 8.34 11.91
CA ARG A 61 -17.34 9.13 10.90
C ARG A 61 -17.60 8.28 9.68
N VAL A 62 -18.68 8.56 8.97
CA VAL A 62 -19.05 7.87 7.72
C VAL A 62 -19.17 8.86 6.58
N ILE A 63 -18.67 8.46 5.43
CA ILE A 63 -18.90 9.10 4.14
C ILE A 63 -19.58 8.08 3.24
N HIS A 64 -20.75 8.42 2.73
CA HIS A 64 -21.42 7.64 1.69
C HIS A 64 -21.20 8.30 0.35
N GLN A 65 -20.77 7.53 -0.64
CA GLN A 65 -20.58 8.01 -2.01
C GLN A 65 -21.08 6.99 -3.04
N GLU A 66 -21.28 7.43 -4.26
CA GLU A 66 -21.41 6.51 -5.39
C GLU A 66 -20.11 5.73 -5.57
N ASN A 67 -20.20 4.50 -6.07
CA ASN A 67 -19.03 3.65 -6.24
C ASN A 67 -18.00 4.32 -7.17
N LYS A 68 -16.80 4.52 -6.66
CA LYS A 68 -15.62 5.08 -7.34
C LYS A 68 -14.41 4.14 -7.27
N GLY A 69 -14.60 2.97 -6.68
CA GLY A 69 -13.56 2.00 -6.42
C GLY A 69 -12.66 2.40 -5.25
N HIS A 70 -11.77 1.49 -4.86
CA HIS A 70 -10.90 1.63 -3.70
C HIS A 70 -10.15 2.98 -3.69
N GLY A 71 -9.55 3.38 -4.82
CA GLY A 71 -8.83 4.66 -4.93
C GLY A 71 -9.72 5.86 -4.65
N GLY A 72 -10.94 5.88 -5.21
CA GLY A 72 -11.91 6.96 -4.98
C GLY A 72 -12.35 7.04 -3.52
N ALA A 73 -12.54 5.90 -2.86
CA ALA A 73 -12.89 5.85 -1.44
C ALA A 73 -11.74 6.37 -0.56
N VAL A 74 -10.49 5.96 -0.83
CA VAL A 74 -9.34 6.47 -0.09
C VAL A 74 -9.13 7.97 -0.33
N ASN A 75 -9.33 8.47 -1.57
CA ASN A 75 -9.26 9.92 -1.86
C ASN A 75 -10.27 10.71 -1.02
N ALA A 76 -11.52 10.23 -0.90
CA ALA A 76 -12.55 10.88 -0.09
C ALA A 76 -12.16 10.88 1.40
N GLY A 77 -11.63 9.77 1.90
CA GLY A 77 -11.11 9.67 3.27
C GLY A 77 -9.94 10.63 3.53
N LEU A 78 -8.97 10.73 2.61
CA LEU A 78 -7.83 11.65 2.69
C LEU A 78 -8.27 13.11 2.72
N ALA A 79 -9.27 13.47 1.92
CA ALA A 79 -9.82 14.82 1.91
C ALA A 79 -10.49 15.18 3.25
N ALA A 80 -11.14 14.22 3.89
CA ALA A 80 -11.86 14.39 5.15
C ALA A 80 -11.01 14.19 6.41
N ALA A 81 -9.81 13.64 6.30
CA ALA A 81 -8.91 13.34 7.42
C ALA A 81 -8.56 14.59 8.22
N THR A 82 -8.67 14.54 9.56
CA THR A 82 -8.34 15.64 10.46
C THR A 82 -7.14 15.36 11.36
N GLY A 83 -6.72 14.10 11.44
CA GLY A 83 -5.56 13.69 12.22
C GLY A 83 -4.23 14.20 11.65
N THR A 84 -3.24 14.37 12.54
CA THR A 84 -1.88 14.76 12.13
C THR A 84 -1.22 13.72 11.23
N HIS A 85 -1.57 12.46 11.42
CA HIS A 85 -1.15 11.34 10.60
C HIS A 85 -2.36 10.57 10.04
N VAL A 86 -2.14 9.89 8.94
CA VAL A 86 -3.16 9.10 8.24
C VAL A 86 -2.64 7.70 7.91
N ARG A 87 -3.54 6.75 7.95
CA ARG A 87 -3.31 5.36 7.52
C ARG A 87 -4.58 4.82 6.86
N VAL A 88 -4.40 3.92 5.90
CA VAL A 88 -5.52 3.16 5.30
C VAL A 88 -5.56 1.77 5.94
N VAL A 89 -6.77 1.31 6.23
CA VAL A 89 -7.05 -0.06 6.69
C VAL A 89 -8.22 -0.59 5.86
N ASP A 90 -7.98 -1.64 5.10
CA ASP A 90 -9.02 -2.25 4.28
C ASP A 90 -10.11 -2.86 5.16
N SER A 91 -11.36 -2.85 4.69
CA SER A 91 -12.53 -3.22 5.49
C SER A 91 -12.59 -4.69 5.92
N ASP A 92 -11.78 -5.55 5.30
CA ASP A 92 -11.61 -6.97 5.66
C ASP A 92 -10.37 -7.22 6.55
N ASP A 93 -9.58 -6.19 6.84
CA ASP A 93 -8.37 -6.23 7.66
C ASP A 93 -8.60 -5.64 9.07
N TRP A 94 -7.60 -5.69 9.94
CA TRP A 94 -7.67 -5.09 11.28
C TRP A 94 -6.32 -4.71 11.85
N LEU A 95 -6.32 -3.94 12.94
CA LEU A 95 -5.11 -3.55 13.67
C LEU A 95 -5.00 -4.29 15.01
N ASP A 96 -3.77 -4.65 15.41
CA ASP A 96 -3.50 -5.11 16.77
C ASP A 96 -3.63 -3.96 17.76
N ARG A 97 -4.42 -4.14 18.83
CA ARG A 97 -4.69 -3.08 19.81
C ARG A 97 -3.46 -2.61 20.56
N ARG A 98 -2.55 -3.52 20.93
CA ARG A 98 -1.33 -3.17 21.66
C ARG A 98 -0.36 -2.40 20.76
N ALA A 99 -0.23 -2.86 19.52
CA ALA A 99 0.58 -2.18 18.52
C ALA A 99 -0.01 -0.80 18.16
N THR A 100 -1.33 -0.65 18.10
CA THR A 100 -2.00 0.64 17.89
C THR A 100 -1.69 1.61 19.03
N ASN A 101 -1.76 1.19 20.31
CA ASN A 101 -1.35 2.03 21.42
C ASN A 101 0.13 2.46 21.29
N ALA A 102 1.03 1.55 20.95
CA ALA A 102 2.44 1.88 20.75
C ALA A 102 2.67 2.89 19.59
N VAL A 103 1.86 2.83 18.54
CA VAL A 103 1.86 3.84 17.47
C VAL A 103 1.39 5.18 18.00
N LEU A 104 0.28 5.23 18.74
CA LEU A 104 -0.22 6.48 19.34
C LEU A 104 0.76 7.09 20.34
N ASP A 105 1.45 6.25 21.14
CA ASP A 105 2.49 6.70 22.06
C ASP A 105 3.63 7.41 21.32
N VAL A 106 4.10 6.83 20.20
CA VAL A 106 5.13 7.45 19.35
C VAL A 106 4.64 8.77 18.76
N LEU A 107 3.42 8.83 18.22
CA LEU A 107 2.88 10.04 17.61
C LEU A 107 2.66 11.15 18.66
N ARG A 108 2.27 10.79 19.87
CA ARG A 108 2.12 11.71 21.00
C ARG A 108 3.48 12.25 21.43
N GLU A 109 4.49 11.39 21.59
CA GLU A 109 5.87 11.78 21.90
C GLU A 109 6.43 12.79 20.89
N GLU A 110 6.24 12.54 19.58
CA GLU A 110 6.73 13.44 18.54
C GLU A 110 5.99 14.78 18.57
N ARG A 111 4.66 14.78 18.75
CA ARG A 111 3.85 15.99 18.88
C ARG A 111 4.25 16.84 20.11
N GLU A 112 4.41 16.21 21.27
CA GLU A 112 4.79 16.91 22.52
C GLU A 112 6.19 17.51 22.43
N ALA A 113 7.07 16.85 21.70
CA ALA A 113 8.43 17.34 21.46
C ALA A 113 8.51 18.37 20.33
N GLY A 114 7.40 18.71 19.68
CA GLY A 114 7.38 19.65 18.56
C GLY A 114 8.17 19.15 17.35
N ARG A 115 8.28 17.84 17.16
CA ARG A 115 9.01 17.24 16.04
C ARG A 115 8.03 16.74 14.96
N ASP A 116 8.38 17.04 13.71
CA ASP A 116 7.65 16.52 12.56
C ASP A 116 8.14 15.11 12.22
N LEU A 117 7.26 14.12 12.33
CA LEU A 117 7.49 12.77 11.86
C LEU A 117 6.69 12.56 10.58
N ASP A 118 7.37 12.43 9.43
CA ASP A 118 6.68 12.31 8.15
C ASP A 118 6.15 10.90 7.88
N LEU A 119 6.91 9.87 8.34
CA LEU A 119 6.57 8.48 8.11
C LEU A 119 6.89 7.62 9.34
N LEU A 120 5.89 6.96 9.88
CA LEU A 120 6.05 5.86 10.82
C LEU A 120 5.80 4.54 10.09
N VAL A 121 6.80 3.66 10.08
CA VAL A 121 6.73 2.32 9.48
C VAL A 121 6.52 1.29 10.60
N THR A 122 5.60 0.36 10.39
CA THR A 122 5.36 -0.80 11.25
C THR A 122 5.42 -2.10 10.45
N ASN A 123 5.42 -3.25 11.15
CA ASN A 123 5.26 -4.54 10.48
C ASN A 123 3.81 -4.80 10.11
N TYR A 124 3.59 -5.74 9.20
CA TYR A 124 2.28 -6.31 8.94
C TYR A 124 2.34 -7.84 8.89
N VAL A 125 1.20 -8.46 9.10
CA VAL A 125 1.03 -9.90 9.28
C VAL A 125 0.12 -10.41 8.20
N TYR A 126 0.55 -11.41 7.44
CA TYR A 126 -0.33 -12.19 6.57
C TYR A 126 -1.13 -13.17 7.44
N ASP A 127 -2.44 -12.88 7.58
CA ASP A 127 -3.37 -13.68 8.36
C ASP A 127 -4.19 -14.58 7.44
N LYS A 128 -3.61 -15.74 7.09
CA LYS A 128 -4.23 -16.67 6.15
C LYS A 128 -5.25 -17.54 6.89
N GLN A 129 -6.50 -17.53 6.40
CA GLN A 129 -7.59 -18.33 6.96
C GLN A 129 -7.21 -19.80 7.07
N GLY A 130 -7.44 -20.40 8.24
CA GLY A 130 -7.18 -21.82 8.51
C GLY A 130 -5.71 -22.17 8.73
N LYS A 131 -4.76 -21.22 8.72
CA LYS A 131 -3.35 -21.48 9.05
C LYS A 131 -2.99 -20.93 10.44
N ALA A 132 -2.44 -21.78 11.30
CA ALA A 132 -1.98 -21.40 12.64
C ALA A 132 -0.71 -20.53 12.60
N HIS A 133 0.15 -20.71 11.59
CA HIS A 133 1.37 -19.93 11.45
C HIS A 133 1.15 -18.74 10.52
N LYS A 134 1.34 -17.54 11.08
CA LYS A 134 1.22 -16.26 10.38
C LYS A 134 2.60 -15.82 9.89
N ALA A 135 2.68 -15.38 8.63
CA ALA A 135 3.90 -14.78 8.10
C ALA A 135 3.93 -13.28 8.44
N VAL A 136 5.00 -12.82 9.06
CA VAL A 136 5.19 -11.41 9.43
C VAL A 136 6.23 -10.77 8.54
N ILE A 137 5.87 -9.67 7.91
CA ILE A 137 6.79 -8.84 7.13
C ILE A 137 7.37 -7.78 8.03
N ARG A 138 8.69 -7.85 8.23
CA ARG A 138 9.48 -6.96 9.10
C ARG A 138 10.52 -6.20 8.30
N TYR A 139 10.79 -4.97 8.75
CA TYR A 139 11.72 -4.06 8.07
C TYR A 139 13.02 -3.81 8.84
N ARG A 140 13.27 -4.52 9.95
CA ARG A 140 14.46 -4.36 10.79
C ARG A 140 15.80 -4.60 10.08
N ASN A 141 15.79 -5.28 8.93
CA ASN A 141 16.98 -5.46 8.09
C ASN A 141 17.25 -4.24 7.20
N VAL A 142 16.24 -3.42 6.95
CA VAL A 142 16.29 -2.26 6.05
C VAL A 142 16.30 -0.94 6.81
N LEU A 143 15.49 -0.84 7.87
CA LEU A 143 15.25 0.40 8.60
C LEU A 143 15.93 0.38 9.98
N PRO A 144 16.60 1.48 10.38
CA PRO A 144 17.09 1.67 11.74
C PRO A 144 15.96 1.63 12.78
N ARG A 145 16.25 1.14 13.99
CA ARG A 145 15.32 1.11 15.12
C ARG A 145 15.72 2.11 16.20
N GLY A 146 14.75 2.53 17.02
CA GLY A 146 14.99 3.31 18.23
C GLY A 146 15.40 4.78 18.00
N ARG A 147 15.34 5.27 16.77
CA ARG A 147 15.60 6.67 16.43
C ARG A 147 14.84 7.10 15.18
N THR A 148 14.70 8.40 15.01
CA THR A 148 14.29 9.01 13.74
C THR A 148 15.48 9.05 12.78
N PHE A 149 15.25 8.88 11.48
CA PHE A 149 16.26 8.81 10.43
C PHE A 149 15.71 9.35 9.11
N GLY A 150 16.57 9.54 8.10
CA GLY A 150 16.21 9.91 6.74
C GLY A 150 16.54 8.81 5.74
N TRP A 151 16.28 9.07 4.46
CA TRP A 151 16.55 8.11 3.38
C TRP A 151 18.01 7.72 3.27
N ALA A 152 18.96 8.61 3.65
CA ALA A 152 20.39 8.30 3.69
C ALA A 152 20.74 7.11 4.60
N ASP A 153 19.92 6.81 5.60
CA ASP A 153 20.11 5.69 6.52
C ASP A 153 19.53 4.36 6.02
N LEU A 154 18.75 4.39 4.92
CA LEU A 154 18.13 3.19 4.37
C LEU A 154 19.20 2.15 4.00
N ARG A 155 19.01 0.92 4.44
CA ARG A 155 19.83 -0.22 4.03
C ARG A 155 19.23 -0.87 2.78
N ARG A 156 20.00 -1.78 2.16
CA ARG A 156 19.55 -2.47 0.95
C ARG A 156 18.37 -3.38 1.26
N CYS A 157 17.25 -3.15 0.55
CA CYS A 157 16.09 -4.04 0.56
C CYS A 157 16.46 -5.41 -0.04
N ARG A 158 15.83 -6.47 0.45
CA ARG A 158 15.80 -7.73 -0.29
C ARG A 158 15.09 -7.51 -1.62
N TYR A 159 15.29 -8.45 -2.51
CA TYR A 159 14.80 -8.33 -3.88
C TYR A 159 13.27 -8.18 -4.00
N ASP A 160 12.53 -8.82 -3.08
CA ASP A 160 11.07 -8.86 -2.95
C ASP A 160 10.50 -7.88 -1.92
N GLN A 161 11.36 -7.11 -1.25
CA GLN A 161 10.97 -6.31 -0.10
C GLN A 161 10.75 -4.84 -0.49
N TYR A 162 9.59 -4.33 -0.16
CA TYR A 162 9.20 -2.92 -0.33
C TYR A 162 8.22 -2.50 0.77
N LEU A 163 8.02 -1.21 0.92
CA LEU A 163 7.07 -0.64 1.88
C LEU A 163 5.67 -0.70 1.27
N MET A 164 4.82 -1.58 1.76
CA MET A 164 3.41 -1.64 1.37
C MET A 164 2.56 -0.68 2.20
N MET A 165 1.40 -0.28 1.66
CA MET A 165 0.39 0.55 2.32
C MET A 165 0.11 0.08 3.77
N HIS A 166 0.03 -1.21 3.98
CA HIS A 166 -0.21 -1.86 5.27
C HIS A 166 0.82 -1.49 6.36
N ALA A 167 2.04 -1.14 5.97
CA ALA A 167 3.11 -0.76 6.90
C ALA A 167 3.15 0.74 7.22
N LEU A 168 2.43 1.59 6.47
CA LEU A 168 2.65 3.02 6.46
C LEU A 168 1.64 3.78 7.34
N THR A 169 2.15 4.69 8.15
CA THR A 169 1.41 5.77 8.78
C THR A 169 2.14 7.07 8.43
N MET A 170 1.51 7.90 7.61
CA MET A 170 2.14 9.09 7.03
C MET A 170 1.56 10.35 7.62
N ARG A 171 2.37 11.41 7.75
CA ARG A 171 1.88 12.74 8.11
C ARG A 171 0.88 13.20 7.03
N THR A 172 -0.29 13.61 7.45
CA THR A 172 -1.41 13.97 6.56
C THR A 172 -1.01 15.07 5.58
N GLU A 173 -0.24 16.07 6.05
CA GLU A 173 0.26 17.16 5.21
C GLU A 173 1.23 16.67 4.12
N VAL A 174 2.08 15.68 4.42
CA VAL A 174 3.00 15.09 3.44
C VAL A 174 2.22 14.41 2.31
N VAL A 175 1.18 13.65 2.66
CA VAL A 175 0.33 13.00 1.65
C VAL A 175 -0.38 14.04 0.79
N ARG A 176 -0.90 15.11 1.40
CA ARG A 176 -1.55 16.23 0.67
C ARG A 176 -0.56 16.98 -0.22
N ALA A 177 0.62 17.31 0.30
CA ALA A 177 1.67 18.03 -0.45
C ALA A 177 2.18 17.23 -1.65
N SER A 178 2.14 15.89 -1.58
CA SER A 178 2.54 15.01 -2.69
C SER A 178 1.60 15.08 -3.90
N GLY A 179 0.41 15.68 -3.75
CA GLY A 179 -0.60 15.72 -4.80
C GLY A 179 -1.17 14.34 -5.15
N LEU A 180 -1.05 13.35 -4.26
CA LEU A 180 -1.57 12.00 -4.50
C LEU A 180 -3.07 12.04 -4.79
N VAL A 181 -3.44 11.60 -5.98
CA VAL A 181 -4.82 11.30 -6.39
C VAL A 181 -4.82 9.92 -7.00
N MET A 182 -5.51 9.00 -6.34
CA MET A 182 -5.61 7.63 -6.84
C MET A 182 -6.70 7.51 -7.91
N PRO A 183 -6.42 6.81 -9.04
CA PRO A 183 -7.41 6.60 -10.10
C PRO A 183 -8.66 5.89 -9.58
N GLU A 184 -9.83 6.38 -9.97
CA GLU A 184 -11.11 5.73 -9.70
C GLU A 184 -11.22 4.40 -10.49
N HIS A 185 -12.01 3.44 -9.98
CA HIS A 185 -12.27 2.12 -10.61
C HIS A 185 -11.00 1.39 -11.07
N THR A 186 -9.91 1.56 -10.32
CA THR A 186 -8.62 0.94 -10.61
C THR A 186 -8.15 0.15 -9.39
N LEU A 187 -7.78 -1.11 -9.58
CA LEU A 187 -7.13 -1.94 -8.57
C LEU A 187 -5.63 -1.58 -8.48
N TYR A 188 -4.96 -2.08 -7.44
CA TYR A 188 -3.51 -1.93 -7.22
C TYR A 188 -3.07 -0.47 -6.97
N VAL A 189 -3.98 0.41 -6.60
CA VAL A 189 -3.68 1.82 -6.29
C VAL A 189 -2.91 1.98 -4.97
N ASP A 190 -2.84 0.95 -4.14
CA ASP A 190 -1.96 0.82 -2.97
C ASP A 190 -0.48 1.03 -3.32
N TYR A 191 -0.05 0.66 -4.55
CA TYR A 191 1.26 1.02 -5.09
C TYR A 191 1.43 2.54 -5.13
N LEU A 192 0.44 3.29 -5.59
CA LEU A 192 0.51 4.76 -5.69
C LEU A 192 0.50 5.40 -4.31
N TYR A 193 -0.36 4.92 -3.40
CA TYR A 193 -0.38 5.38 -2.00
C TYR A 193 0.99 5.25 -1.34
N SER A 194 1.67 4.14 -1.59
CA SER A 194 2.97 3.83 -1.01
C SER A 194 4.15 4.51 -1.72
N PHE A 195 3.98 5.00 -2.95
CA PHE A 195 5.06 5.46 -3.82
C PHE A 195 5.09 6.98 -4.00
N VAL A 196 3.93 7.60 -4.30
CA VAL A 196 3.85 9.02 -4.68
C VAL A 196 4.31 9.96 -3.57
N PRO A 197 4.01 9.71 -2.27
CA PRO A 197 4.47 10.58 -1.19
C PRO A 197 5.96 10.50 -0.84
N LEU A 198 6.69 9.47 -1.29
CA LEU A 198 8.07 9.20 -0.86
C LEU A 198 9.04 10.39 -1.02
N PRO A 199 9.01 11.18 -2.11
CA PRO A 199 9.90 12.33 -2.27
C PRO A 199 9.65 13.46 -1.27
N TYR A 200 8.49 13.47 -0.62
CA TYR A 200 8.07 14.50 0.35
C TYR A 200 8.36 14.09 1.80
N ILE A 201 8.90 12.90 2.02
CA ILE A 201 9.23 12.34 3.33
C ILE A 201 10.70 12.62 3.63
N SER A 202 10.96 13.29 4.75
CA SER A 202 12.31 13.60 5.24
C SER A 202 12.64 12.85 6.53
N THR A 203 11.63 12.65 7.39
CA THR A 203 11.79 12.06 8.70
C THR A 203 11.02 10.73 8.80
N ILE A 204 11.74 9.67 9.16
CA ILE A 204 11.22 8.31 9.21
C ILE A 204 11.50 7.72 10.59
N ARG A 205 10.53 7.02 11.16
CA ARG A 205 10.71 6.18 12.34
C ARG A 205 10.21 4.76 12.05
N TYR A 206 10.96 3.76 12.47
CA TYR A 206 10.52 2.37 12.38
C TYR A 206 10.20 1.83 13.77
N LEU A 207 8.97 1.41 13.95
CA LEU A 207 8.48 0.75 15.16
C LEU A 207 8.29 -0.75 14.84
N ASP A 208 9.12 -1.60 15.48
CA ASP A 208 9.15 -3.05 15.23
C ASP A 208 8.00 -3.75 15.97
N VAL A 209 6.76 -3.41 15.60
CA VAL A 209 5.53 -4.02 16.11
C VAL A 209 4.68 -4.56 14.98
N ASP A 210 4.02 -5.67 15.21
CA ASP A 210 3.18 -6.37 14.25
C ASP A 210 1.77 -5.74 14.32
N LEU A 211 1.55 -4.63 13.58
CA LEU A 211 0.37 -3.77 13.72
C LEU A 211 -0.80 -4.21 12.85
N TYR A 212 -0.55 -4.33 11.56
CA TYR A 212 -1.59 -4.54 10.56
C TYR A 212 -1.75 -6.03 10.27
N HIS A 213 -2.98 -6.54 10.35
CA HIS A 213 -3.33 -7.91 9.99
C HIS A 213 -4.04 -7.91 8.64
N TYR A 214 -3.32 -8.39 7.63
CA TYR A 214 -3.81 -8.54 6.28
C TYR A 214 -4.48 -9.91 6.13
N PHE A 215 -5.80 -9.91 6.00
CA PHE A 215 -6.58 -11.12 5.85
C PHE A 215 -6.46 -11.71 4.45
N ILE A 216 -6.05 -12.97 4.36
CA ILE A 216 -5.89 -13.69 3.09
C ILE A 216 -6.76 -14.95 3.12
N GLY A 217 -7.52 -15.18 2.06
CA GLY A 217 -8.32 -16.42 1.92
C GLY A 217 -9.60 -16.27 1.15
N ARG A 218 -9.88 -15.10 0.60
CA ARG A 218 -11.02 -14.87 -0.29
C ARG A 218 -10.60 -15.09 -1.76
N ASP A 219 -11.47 -15.73 -2.53
CA ASP A 219 -11.20 -16.01 -3.96
C ASP A 219 -11.24 -14.76 -4.85
N ASP A 220 -11.90 -13.70 -4.40
CA ASP A 220 -12.10 -12.43 -5.11
C ASP A 220 -11.04 -11.37 -4.81
N GLN A 221 -10.04 -11.68 -3.96
CA GLN A 221 -8.98 -10.72 -3.60
C GLN A 221 -8.15 -10.31 -4.82
N SER A 222 -7.80 -9.01 -4.87
CA SER A 222 -7.03 -8.41 -5.97
C SER A 222 -5.67 -9.08 -6.21
N GLY A 223 -5.06 -9.66 -5.17
CA GLY A 223 -3.80 -10.42 -5.27
C GLY A 223 -3.93 -11.81 -5.89
N ASN A 224 -5.13 -12.27 -6.21
CA ASN A 224 -5.31 -13.57 -6.89
C ASN A 224 -4.78 -13.50 -8.34
N GLU A 225 -3.99 -14.50 -8.76
CA GLU A 225 -3.35 -14.56 -10.09
C GLU A 225 -4.36 -14.35 -11.23
N LYS A 226 -5.54 -15.01 -11.15
CA LYS A 226 -6.57 -14.87 -12.19
C LYS A 226 -7.13 -13.46 -12.25
N VAL A 227 -7.34 -12.81 -11.11
CA VAL A 227 -7.79 -11.41 -11.04
C VAL A 227 -6.72 -10.50 -11.62
N MET A 228 -5.45 -10.70 -11.26
CA MET A 228 -4.33 -9.91 -11.77
C MET A 228 -4.20 -10.00 -13.29
N ILE A 229 -4.36 -11.18 -13.86
CA ILE A 229 -4.32 -11.38 -15.32
C ILE A 229 -5.49 -10.65 -16.00
N THR A 230 -6.71 -10.75 -15.47
CA THR A 230 -7.89 -10.10 -16.06
C THR A 230 -7.89 -8.58 -15.90
N ARG A 231 -7.06 -8.03 -14.99
CA ARG A 231 -6.93 -6.60 -14.70
C ARG A 231 -5.55 -6.05 -15.03
N LEU A 232 -4.86 -6.68 -15.97
CA LEU A 232 -3.50 -6.29 -16.35
C LEU A 232 -3.44 -4.86 -16.92
N ASP A 233 -4.49 -4.40 -17.59
CA ASP A 233 -4.65 -3.02 -18.02
C ASP A 233 -4.59 -2.01 -16.88
N GLN A 234 -5.17 -2.36 -15.73
CA GLN A 234 -5.12 -1.52 -14.53
C GLN A 234 -3.73 -1.52 -13.90
N LEU A 235 -3.06 -2.68 -13.83
CA LEU A 235 -1.66 -2.76 -13.42
C LEU A 235 -0.75 -1.90 -14.33
N ALA A 236 -0.96 -1.93 -15.65
CA ALA A 236 -0.23 -1.10 -16.60
C ALA A 236 -0.45 0.39 -16.36
N ARG A 237 -1.69 0.80 -16.07
CA ARG A 237 -2.03 2.19 -15.74
C ARG A 237 -1.33 2.65 -14.46
N VAL A 238 -1.32 1.81 -13.43
CA VAL A 238 -0.60 2.08 -12.17
C VAL A 238 0.91 2.16 -12.41
N ASN A 239 1.49 1.26 -13.23
CA ASN A 239 2.90 1.33 -13.60
C ASN A 239 3.27 2.66 -14.27
N ALA A 240 2.48 3.11 -15.23
CA ALA A 240 2.69 4.40 -15.91
C ALA A 240 2.62 5.57 -14.90
N ALA A 241 1.65 5.56 -13.99
CA ALA A 241 1.51 6.57 -12.94
C ALA A 241 2.71 6.57 -11.98
N MET A 242 3.18 5.38 -11.54
CA MET A 242 4.40 5.27 -10.72
C MET A 242 5.62 5.81 -11.46
N THR A 243 5.77 5.48 -12.75
CA THR A 243 6.89 5.94 -13.57
C THR A 243 6.89 7.47 -13.69
N SER A 244 5.71 8.07 -13.89
CA SER A 244 5.53 9.52 -13.95
C SER A 244 5.80 10.23 -12.62
N ALA A 245 5.51 9.55 -11.49
CA ALA A 245 5.74 10.08 -10.15
C ALA A 245 7.20 9.92 -9.67
N LEU A 246 8.05 9.20 -10.41
CA LEU A 246 9.46 9.08 -10.07
C LEU A 246 10.20 10.39 -10.41
N PRO A 247 10.74 11.11 -9.42
CA PRO A 247 11.42 12.38 -9.67
C PRO A 247 12.75 12.18 -10.43
N PRO A 248 13.26 13.23 -11.09
CA PRO A 248 14.63 13.23 -11.59
C PRO A 248 15.62 12.88 -10.46
N ARG A 249 16.62 12.08 -10.76
CA ARG A 249 17.58 11.61 -9.76
C ARG A 249 18.32 12.74 -9.04
N ALA A 250 18.54 13.85 -9.72
CA ALA A 250 19.20 15.02 -9.16
C ALA A 250 18.37 15.75 -8.08
N ASP A 251 17.04 15.54 -8.05
CA ASP A 251 16.13 16.27 -7.19
C ASP A 251 15.89 15.60 -5.84
N VAL A 252 16.39 14.37 -5.65
CA VAL A 252 16.18 13.59 -4.42
C VAL A 252 17.46 12.88 -3.98
N GLU A 253 17.50 12.42 -2.73
CA GLU A 253 18.61 11.60 -2.24
C GLU A 253 18.81 10.33 -3.09
N ASP A 254 20.06 10.01 -3.42
CA ASP A 254 20.40 8.86 -4.28
C ASP A 254 19.86 7.52 -3.73
N LYS A 255 19.82 7.35 -2.40
CA LYS A 255 19.23 6.15 -1.79
C LYS A 255 17.71 6.09 -1.93
N LEU A 256 17.01 7.21 -1.82
CA LEU A 256 15.59 7.30 -2.10
C LEU A 256 15.31 6.97 -3.57
N TRP A 257 16.03 7.61 -4.49
CA TRP A 257 15.86 7.35 -5.92
C TRP A 257 16.05 5.86 -6.25
N ARG A 258 17.12 5.26 -5.74
CA ARG A 258 17.37 3.81 -5.93
C ARG A 258 16.29 2.94 -5.33
N TYR A 259 15.74 3.33 -4.19
CA TYR A 259 14.63 2.63 -3.56
C TYR A 259 13.35 2.73 -4.42
N MET A 260 13.04 3.91 -4.93
CA MET A 260 11.88 4.11 -5.82
C MET A 260 12.03 3.32 -7.13
N VAL A 261 13.22 3.30 -7.74
CA VAL A 261 13.49 2.45 -8.91
C VAL A 261 13.34 0.96 -8.56
N HIS A 262 13.83 0.53 -7.40
CA HIS A 262 13.62 -0.83 -6.92
C HIS A 262 12.13 -1.17 -6.76
N TYR A 263 11.33 -0.25 -6.25
CA TYR A 263 9.90 -0.44 -6.09
C TYR A 263 9.19 -0.51 -7.47
N LEU A 264 9.52 0.40 -8.37
CA LEU A 264 9.01 0.38 -9.75
C LEU A 264 9.38 -0.94 -10.46
N ARG A 265 10.59 -1.46 -10.24
CA ARG A 265 11.02 -2.78 -10.74
C ARG A 265 10.05 -3.89 -10.30
N ILE A 266 9.65 -3.91 -9.02
CA ILE A 266 8.74 -4.94 -8.51
C ILE A 266 7.43 -4.90 -9.31
N ASN A 267 6.84 -3.72 -9.46
CA ASN A 267 5.61 -3.55 -10.24
C ASN A 267 5.81 -3.97 -11.72
N ALA A 268 6.87 -3.53 -12.38
CA ALA A 268 7.17 -3.88 -13.77
C ALA A 268 7.38 -5.39 -13.99
N VAL A 269 8.04 -6.07 -13.02
CA VAL A 269 8.20 -7.53 -13.04
C VAL A 269 6.85 -8.22 -12.87
N VAL A 270 6.02 -7.77 -11.94
CA VAL A 270 4.66 -8.32 -11.74
C VAL A 270 3.83 -8.19 -13.01
N CYS A 271 3.78 -6.99 -13.62
CA CYS A 271 3.09 -6.76 -14.88
C CYS A 271 3.56 -7.73 -15.99
N SER A 272 4.88 -7.85 -16.13
CA SER A 272 5.50 -8.69 -17.16
C SER A 272 5.23 -10.18 -16.94
N VAL A 273 5.29 -10.64 -15.69
CA VAL A 273 4.97 -12.04 -15.33
C VAL A 273 3.51 -12.35 -15.60
N MET A 274 2.57 -11.51 -15.17
CA MET A 274 1.13 -11.73 -15.39
C MET A 274 0.79 -11.76 -16.87
N ALA A 275 1.38 -10.88 -17.68
CA ALA A 275 1.23 -10.88 -19.12
C ALA A 275 1.69 -12.21 -19.75
N GLN A 276 2.82 -12.74 -19.29
CA GLN A 276 3.38 -13.99 -19.81
C GLN A 276 2.68 -15.24 -19.30
N LEU A 277 2.12 -15.21 -18.08
CA LEU A 277 1.28 -16.28 -17.54
C LEU A 277 -0.02 -16.38 -18.36
N SER A 278 -0.61 -15.28 -18.71
CA SER A 278 -1.72 -15.22 -19.67
C SER A 278 -1.32 -15.80 -21.04
N GLY A 279 -0.25 -15.28 -21.62
CA GLY A 279 0.32 -15.69 -22.88
C GLY A 279 -0.57 -15.35 -24.09
N THR A 280 -1.62 -14.54 -23.92
CA THR A 280 -2.42 -14.06 -25.05
C THR A 280 -1.64 -13.01 -25.85
N PRO A 281 -1.85 -12.91 -27.18
CA PRO A 281 -1.18 -11.87 -27.98
C PRO A 281 -1.41 -10.46 -27.45
N GLU A 282 -2.62 -10.17 -26.98
CA GLU A 282 -3.00 -8.90 -26.36
C GLU A 282 -2.17 -8.55 -25.14
N HIS A 283 -2.06 -9.46 -24.18
CA HIS A 283 -1.31 -9.22 -22.96
C HIS A 283 0.21 -9.18 -23.22
N LEU A 284 0.70 -9.95 -24.18
CA LEU A 284 2.11 -9.86 -24.58
C LEU A 284 2.41 -8.51 -25.24
N ALA A 285 1.51 -7.99 -26.07
CA ALA A 285 1.63 -6.65 -26.64
C ALA A 285 1.56 -5.57 -25.54
N LEU A 286 0.65 -5.70 -24.60
CA LEU A 286 0.55 -4.79 -23.46
C LEU A 286 1.84 -4.78 -22.62
N LYS A 287 2.49 -5.94 -22.43
CA LYS A 287 3.81 -6.01 -21.76
C LYS A 287 4.85 -5.13 -22.48
N GLU A 288 4.97 -5.26 -23.79
CA GLU A 288 5.91 -4.42 -24.57
C GLU A 288 5.55 -2.93 -24.43
N GLN A 289 4.27 -2.60 -24.54
CA GLN A 289 3.78 -1.23 -24.37
C GLN A 289 4.12 -0.65 -22.97
N ILE A 290 4.05 -1.45 -21.90
CA ILE A 290 4.45 -1.02 -20.55
C ILE A 290 5.92 -0.58 -20.56
N TRP A 291 6.82 -1.39 -21.11
CA TRP A 291 8.25 -1.08 -21.16
C TRP A 291 8.56 0.13 -22.06
N GLU A 292 7.88 0.28 -23.19
CA GLU A 292 7.99 1.45 -24.07
C GLU A 292 7.50 2.72 -23.38
N THR A 293 6.36 2.63 -22.65
CA THR A 293 5.82 3.74 -21.86
C THR A 293 6.78 4.18 -20.77
N MET A 294 7.36 3.23 -20.03
CA MET A 294 8.37 3.52 -19.01
C MET A 294 9.60 4.19 -19.62
N ASP A 295 10.05 3.72 -20.78
CA ASP A 295 11.20 4.29 -21.49
C ASP A 295 10.95 5.72 -21.94
N HIS A 296 9.76 5.97 -22.44
CA HIS A 296 9.33 7.31 -22.87
C HIS A 296 9.23 8.30 -21.70
N ILE A 297 8.68 7.85 -20.56
CA ILE A 297 8.45 8.71 -19.39
C ILE A 297 9.77 8.94 -18.61
N ASN A 298 10.51 7.86 -18.33
CA ASN A 298 11.75 7.93 -17.54
C ASN A 298 12.81 6.95 -18.06
N PRO A 299 13.58 7.35 -19.10
CA PRO A 299 14.58 6.48 -19.71
C PRO A 299 15.70 6.08 -18.75
N GLU A 300 16.14 6.96 -17.83
CA GLU A 300 17.19 6.63 -16.85
C GLU A 300 16.79 5.47 -15.93
N ALA A 301 15.57 5.54 -15.37
CA ALA A 301 15.06 4.45 -14.54
C ALA A 301 14.87 3.17 -15.35
N THR A 302 14.36 3.27 -16.58
CA THR A 302 14.11 2.11 -17.45
C THR A 302 15.41 1.42 -17.85
N ASP A 303 16.45 2.17 -18.17
CA ASP A 303 17.78 1.61 -18.46
C ASP A 303 18.36 0.87 -17.26
N ARG A 304 18.19 1.42 -16.05
CA ARG A 304 18.61 0.72 -14.83
C ARG A 304 17.82 -0.57 -14.61
N LEU A 305 16.51 -0.59 -14.91
CA LEU A 305 15.70 -1.80 -14.84
C LEU A 305 16.08 -2.84 -15.89
N ARG A 306 16.47 -2.43 -17.09
CA ARG A 306 17.00 -3.32 -18.14
C ARG A 306 18.27 -4.05 -17.73
N GLN A 307 19.10 -3.41 -16.90
CA GLN A 307 20.33 -3.99 -16.35
C GLN A 307 20.09 -4.91 -15.15
N ASP A 308 18.87 -4.90 -14.57
CA ASP A 308 18.51 -5.81 -13.48
C ASP A 308 18.30 -7.23 -14.03
N LEU A 309 18.90 -8.22 -13.37
CA LEU A 309 18.91 -9.61 -13.84
C LEU A 309 17.50 -10.19 -14.03
N LEU A 310 16.61 -10.00 -13.05
CA LEU A 310 15.24 -10.57 -13.12
C LEU A 310 14.35 -9.76 -14.07
N ALA A 311 14.38 -8.44 -13.98
CA ALA A 311 13.59 -7.59 -14.84
C ALA A 311 13.97 -7.79 -16.32
N GLY A 312 15.28 -7.88 -16.62
CA GLY A 312 15.79 -8.19 -17.95
C GLY A 312 15.40 -9.60 -18.40
N LEU A 313 15.52 -10.60 -17.51
CA LEU A 313 15.11 -11.97 -17.82
C LEU A 313 13.60 -12.04 -18.14
N VAL A 314 12.76 -11.51 -17.28
CA VAL A 314 11.29 -11.57 -17.45
C VAL A 314 10.84 -10.79 -18.68
N ARG A 315 11.53 -9.70 -19.02
CA ARG A 315 11.24 -8.93 -20.24
C ARG A 315 11.43 -9.77 -21.51
N HIS A 316 12.54 -10.53 -21.62
CA HIS A 316 12.96 -11.20 -22.84
C HIS A 316 12.67 -12.71 -22.87
N ALA A 317 12.39 -13.33 -21.72
CA ALA A 317 12.12 -14.75 -21.66
C ALA A 317 10.80 -15.10 -22.38
N SER A 318 10.72 -16.30 -22.92
CA SER A 318 9.47 -16.80 -23.51
C SER A 318 8.45 -17.12 -22.41
N PRO A 319 7.14 -17.07 -22.70
CA PRO A 319 6.09 -17.44 -21.76
C PRO A 319 6.27 -18.83 -21.11
N LYS A 320 6.83 -19.80 -21.85
CA LYS A 320 7.12 -21.14 -21.32
C LYS A 320 8.16 -21.11 -20.19
N VAL A 321 9.22 -20.33 -20.35
CA VAL A 321 10.27 -20.16 -19.33
C VAL A 321 9.74 -19.48 -18.09
N VAL A 322 8.98 -18.38 -18.25
CA VAL A 322 8.41 -17.66 -17.13
C VAL A 322 7.39 -18.49 -16.37
N ARG A 323 6.50 -19.24 -17.06
CA ARG A 323 5.56 -20.17 -16.41
C ARG A 323 6.27 -21.25 -15.61
N GLY A 324 7.37 -21.80 -16.13
CA GLY A 324 8.19 -22.77 -15.41
C GLY A 324 8.80 -22.20 -14.13
N GLY A 325 9.46 -21.05 -14.25
CA GLY A 325 10.07 -20.34 -13.13
C GLY A 325 9.05 -19.88 -12.07
N TYR A 326 7.91 -19.38 -12.49
CA TYR A 326 6.81 -18.96 -11.61
C TYR A 326 6.27 -20.14 -10.79
N LYS A 327 6.01 -21.30 -11.41
CA LYS A 327 5.55 -22.51 -10.68
C LYS A 327 6.53 -22.93 -9.59
N VAL A 328 7.84 -22.89 -9.91
CA VAL A 328 8.88 -23.23 -8.91
C VAL A 328 8.89 -22.18 -7.78
N ALA A 329 8.84 -20.90 -8.11
CA ALA A 329 8.80 -19.82 -7.13
C ALA A 329 7.55 -19.90 -6.24
N ALA A 330 6.37 -20.14 -6.83
CA ALA A 330 5.11 -20.28 -6.09
C ALA A 330 5.14 -21.46 -5.12
N ALA A 331 5.71 -22.61 -5.55
CA ALA A 331 5.86 -23.78 -4.69
C ALA A 331 6.84 -23.57 -3.52
N VAL A 332 7.93 -22.82 -3.75
CA VAL A 332 8.95 -22.53 -2.72
C VAL A 332 8.52 -21.42 -1.76
N LEU A 333 7.87 -20.37 -2.27
CA LEU A 333 7.50 -19.17 -1.51
C LEU A 333 6.07 -19.25 -0.93
N GLY A 334 5.30 -20.27 -1.31
CA GLY A 334 3.95 -20.49 -0.76
C GLY A 334 2.90 -19.49 -1.24
N PHE A 335 3.04 -18.95 -2.45
CA PHE A 335 2.05 -18.10 -3.11
C PHE A 335 0.87 -18.92 -3.66
N ASN A 336 0.22 -19.72 -2.83
CA ASN A 336 -1.05 -20.41 -3.16
C ASN A 336 -2.02 -20.25 -2.00
#